data_a693b9ee5a5b2ea9510fd6a9093640d2
#
_entry.id   a693b9ee5a5b2ea9510fd6a9093640d2
#
_cell.length_a   1.000
_cell.length_b   1.000
_cell.length_c   1.000
_cell.angle_alpha   90.00
_cell.angle_beta   90.00
_cell.angle_gamma   90.00
#
_symmetry.space_group_name_H-M   'P 1'
#
loop_
_entity.id
_entity.type
_entity.pdbx_description
1 polymer ?
#
loop_
_entity_poly.entity_id
_entity_poly.type
_entity_poly.pdbx_seq_one_letter_code
_entity_poly.pdbx_strand_id
1 'polypeptide(L)'
;MGHRSRSWRPELDEDGQLRDMDVSGWIRTEFRSAEFGDKRLTDRLVQIGDELGSSPAESIPASCENWPSTKATYRFCDNDRVTPGEILSAHKQAQHSRVRGGDELLVVSDTTYLTYPRHPAKDGLGDISSKDIDVEGVKLHSSIGVCPDTHRMTGVIDQQVLVEDQQTNVDYITNGKNDPIEVETQYEKWLRGDRAALEWIPDDIRPIFVHDRGGDAFSLFEEFGRERDDTGFIFRANQNRRIWTEGGDAGKLYEWSSDLAERGRDSIEIQQGGGREARTAEVSITTGTCEIRAPKNNPGQEGSVEINVVRVDEVSEADDPIQWVLLTTESVETFDDALTIIEYYSLRWRIEDWHKVLKSGCEIEERQLQTWERMEVLLSVYSVIAWKVLELRELARVRTRL
;
A
#
# COMPACT_ATOMS: atom_id res chain seq x y z
N MET A 1 0.10 -1.74 -33.60
CA MET A 1 1.58 -1.56 -33.68
C MET A 1 2.11 -2.10 -32.39
N GLY A 2 2.95 -3.13 -32.44
CA GLY A 2 3.28 -3.93 -31.27
C GLY A 2 4.06 -3.16 -30.22
N HIS A 3 3.49 -3.06 -29.03
CA HIS A 3 4.21 -2.74 -27.80
C HIS A 3 5.17 -3.90 -27.53
N ARG A 4 6.44 -3.72 -27.87
CA ARG A 4 7.50 -4.58 -27.36
C ARG A 4 7.63 -4.27 -25.88
N SER A 5 7.28 -5.22 -25.02
CA SER A 5 7.69 -5.22 -23.62
C SER A 5 9.20 -4.97 -23.57
N ARG A 6 9.62 -3.79 -23.19
CA ARG A 6 11.01 -3.54 -22.82
C ARG A 6 11.24 -4.28 -21.50
N SER A 7 11.72 -5.50 -21.58
CA SER A 7 12.22 -6.20 -20.40
C SER A 7 13.25 -5.28 -19.74
N TRP A 8 12.88 -4.79 -18.53
CA TRP A 8 13.81 -4.05 -17.69
C TRP A 8 15.09 -4.89 -17.50
N ARG A 9 16.23 -4.32 -17.86
CA ARG A 9 17.55 -4.87 -17.53
C ARG A 9 18.17 -3.95 -16.48
N PRO A 10 18.71 -4.51 -15.37
CA PRO A 10 19.50 -3.71 -14.45
C PRO A 10 20.62 -3.02 -15.22
N GLU A 11 20.90 -1.76 -14.90
CA GLU A 11 22.10 -1.09 -15.41
C GLU A 11 23.32 -1.84 -14.87
N LEU A 12 23.92 -2.62 -15.75
CA LEU A 12 25.20 -3.29 -15.50
C LEU A 12 26.31 -2.33 -15.92
N ASP A 13 27.42 -2.33 -15.21
CA ASP A 13 28.64 -1.67 -15.66
C ASP A 13 29.25 -2.39 -16.89
N GLU A 14 30.33 -1.85 -17.42
CA GLU A 14 31.02 -2.40 -18.60
C GLU A 14 31.52 -3.85 -18.39
N ASP A 15 31.64 -4.30 -17.13
CA ASP A 15 32.07 -5.64 -16.74
C ASP A 15 30.88 -6.58 -16.42
N GLY A 16 29.62 -6.14 -16.64
CA GLY A 16 28.41 -6.91 -16.39
C GLY A 16 28.04 -7.05 -14.90
N GLN A 17 28.64 -6.24 -14.03
CA GLN A 17 28.27 -6.15 -12.63
C GLN A 17 27.21 -5.05 -12.44
N LEU A 18 26.29 -5.23 -11.47
CA LEU A 18 25.43 -4.13 -11.06
C LEU A 18 26.32 -2.99 -10.60
N ARG A 19 26.13 -1.79 -11.20
CA ARG A 19 26.80 -0.58 -10.69
C ARG A 19 26.68 -0.61 -9.18
N ASP A 20 27.81 -0.43 -8.50
CA ASP A 20 27.95 -0.46 -7.05
C ASP A 20 26.82 0.38 -6.45
N MET A 21 25.75 -0.27 -6.05
CA MET A 21 24.77 0.36 -5.18
C MET A 21 25.50 0.51 -3.86
N ASP A 22 25.94 1.72 -3.57
CA ASP A 22 26.49 2.09 -2.27
C ASP A 22 25.47 1.70 -1.20
N VAL A 23 25.62 0.49 -0.66
CA VAL A 23 24.73 -0.09 0.35
C VAL A 23 24.73 0.79 1.59
N SER A 24 25.75 1.63 1.78
CA SER A 24 25.89 2.57 2.91
C SER A 24 25.28 3.94 2.65
N GLY A 25 25.11 4.35 1.39
CA GLY A 25 24.61 5.70 1.04
C GLY A 25 23.11 5.85 0.92
N TRP A 26 22.34 4.74 0.82
CA TRP A 26 20.91 4.81 0.56
C TRP A 26 20.11 5.50 1.69
N ILE A 27 20.46 5.23 2.94
CA ILE A 27 19.83 5.86 4.12
C ILE A 27 19.91 7.38 4.04
N ARG A 28 21.12 7.87 3.69
CA ARG A 28 21.32 9.32 3.54
C ARG A 28 20.46 9.88 2.41
N THR A 29 20.28 9.15 1.32
CA THR A 29 19.41 9.57 0.22
C THR A 29 17.97 9.68 0.67
N GLU A 30 17.49 8.74 1.47
CA GLU A 30 16.08 8.70 1.93
C GLU A 30 15.79 9.76 3.01
N PHE A 31 16.74 10.10 3.88
CA PHE A 31 16.44 10.89 5.08
C PHE A 31 17.08 12.28 5.15
N ARG A 32 18.04 12.61 4.26
CA ARG A 32 18.78 13.89 4.33
C ARG A 32 17.93 15.13 4.17
N SER A 33 16.77 15.02 3.55
CA SER A 33 15.83 16.12 3.30
C SER A 33 14.79 16.32 4.41
N ALA A 34 14.84 15.54 5.50
CA ALA A 34 13.95 15.73 6.65
C ALA A 34 14.18 17.09 7.33
N GLU A 35 13.10 17.84 7.55
CA GLU A 35 13.14 19.23 8.05
C GLU A 35 12.59 19.34 9.47
N PHE A 36 13.39 19.08 10.49
CA PHE A 36 13.02 19.23 11.91
C PHE A 36 13.34 20.62 12.50
N GLY A 37 13.76 21.59 11.67
CA GLY A 37 14.22 22.88 12.13
C GLY A 37 15.58 22.87 12.87
N ASP A 38 16.25 21.71 12.95
CA ASP A 38 17.58 21.53 13.54
C ASP A 38 18.35 20.45 12.78
N LYS A 39 19.38 20.84 12.06
CA LYS A 39 20.22 19.92 11.25
C LYS A 39 20.74 18.73 12.06
N ARG A 40 20.99 18.88 13.36
CA ARG A 40 21.46 17.79 14.23
C ARG A 40 20.44 16.66 14.33
N LEU A 41 19.14 16.96 14.22
CA LEU A 41 18.08 15.95 14.20
C LEU A 41 18.07 15.20 12.87
N THR A 42 18.27 15.90 11.75
CA THR A 42 18.40 15.25 10.42
C THR A 42 19.63 14.35 10.37
N ASP A 43 20.79 14.85 10.83
CA ASP A 43 22.01 14.03 10.90
C ASP A 43 21.81 12.81 11.84
N ARG A 44 21.04 12.96 12.92
CA ARG A 44 20.69 11.88 13.84
C ARG A 44 19.75 10.86 13.19
N LEU A 45 18.77 11.30 12.43
CA LEU A 45 17.87 10.40 11.69
C LEU A 45 18.66 9.51 10.71
N VAL A 46 19.59 10.10 9.97
CA VAL A 46 20.48 9.33 9.06
C VAL A 46 21.28 8.29 9.83
N GLN A 47 21.85 8.65 10.98
CA GLN A 47 22.61 7.70 11.82
C GLN A 47 21.73 6.57 12.36
N ILE A 48 20.52 6.89 12.84
CA ILE A 48 19.55 5.90 13.32
C ILE A 48 19.18 4.94 12.18
N GLY A 49 18.91 5.49 10.99
CA GLY A 49 18.61 4.69 9.80
C GLY A 49 19.73 3.74 9.43
N ASP A 50 21.00 4.18 9.48
CA ASP A 50 22.18 3.34 9.22
C ASP A 50 22.29 2.20 10.25
N GLU A 51 22.19 2.52 11.55
CA GLU A 51 22.30 1.54 12.62
C GLU A 51 21.17 0.50 12.55
N LEU A 52 19.91 0.93 12.47
CA LEU A 52 18.76 0.04 12.41
C LEU A 52 18.64 -0.70 11.06
N GLY A 53 18.99 -0.04 9.96
CA GLY A 53 18.97 -0.62 8.61
C GLY A 53 20.03 -1.70 8.40
N SER A 54 21.13 -1.64 9.12
CA SER A 54 22.20 -2.65 9.07
C SER A 54 21.81 -3.96 9.78
N SER A 55 20.89 -3.90 10.74
CA SER A 55 20.42 -5.05 11.53
C SER A 55 18.93 -4.92 11.85
N PRO A 56 18.04 -4.96 10.84
CA PRO A 56 16.64 -4.55 11.00
C PRO A 56 15.82 -5.44 11.94
N ALA A 57 16.22 -6.69 12.15
CA ALA A 57 15.55 -7.61 13.09
C ALA A 57 16.03 -7.47 14.53
N GLU A 58 17.20 -6.87 14.75
CA GLU A 58 17.77 -6.75 16.09
C GLU A 58 17.10 -5.66 16.93
N SER A 59 17.18 -5.79 18.27
CA SER A 59 16.69 -4.76 19.18
C SER A 59 17.46 -3.43 19.01
N ILE A 60 16.84 -2.29 19.36
CA ILE A 60 17.50 -0.99 19.26
C ILE A 60 18.88 -0.98 19.94
N PRO A 61 19.05 -1.51 21.19
CA PRO A 61 20.36 -1.57 21.82
C PRO A 61 21.37 -2.47 21.10
N ALA A 62 20.92 -3.52 20.41
CA ALA A 62 21.80 -4.44 19.67
C ALA A 62 22.19 -3.88 18.30
N SER A 63 21.33 -3.08 17.68
CA SER A 63 21.62 -2.42 16.39
C SER A 63 22.51 -1.20 16.54
N CYS A 64 22.46 -0.51 17.69
CA CYS A 64 23.28 0.69 17.94
C CYS A 64 24.73 0.33 18.29
N GLU A 65 25.67 1.09 17.74
CA GLU A 65 27.12 0.90 17.96
C GLU A 65 27.51 0.90 19.46
N ASN A 66 26.85 1.74 20.27
CA ASN A 66 27.15 1.92 21.67
C ASN A 66 25.96 2.47 22.47
N TRP A 67 26.11 2.46 23.82
CA TRP A 67 25.08 2.98 24.71
C TRP A 67 24.70 4.46 24.53
N PRO A 68 25.65 5.39 24.27
CA PRO A 68 25.29 6.77 23.87
C PRO A 68 24.42 6.85 22.64
N SER A 69 24.66 6.04 21.59
CA SER A 69 23.84 5.99 20.40
C SER A 69 22.44 5.44 20.70
N THR A 70 22.33 4.36 21.46
CA THR A 70 21.06 3.84 21.96
C THR A 70 20.21 4.91 22.67
N LYS A 71 20.82 5.65 23.61
CA LYS A 71 20.15 6.76 24.30
C LYS A 71 19.72 7.87 23.34
N ALA A 72 20.54 8.16 22.34
CA ALA A 72 20.25 9.20 21.37
C ALA A 72 19.06 8.80 20.48
N THR A 73 18.92 7.52 20.12
CA THR A 73 17.77 6.98 19.40
C THR A 73 16.48 7.15 20.21
N TYR A 74 16.46 6.76 21.50
CA TYR A 74 15.29 6.98 22.35
C TYR A 74 14.92 8.46 22.52
N ARG A 75 15.93 9.34 22.69
CA ARG A 75 15.70 10.79 22.78
C ARG A 75 15.20 11.40 21.46
N PHE A 76 15.62 10.84 20.33
CA PHE A 76 15.12 11.24 19.02
C PHE A 76 13.63 10.93 18.89
N CYS A 77 13.22 9.71 19.23
CA CYS A 77 11.79 9.32 19.22
C CYS A 77 10.94 10.10 20.24
N ASP A 78 11.56 10.69 21.29
CA ASP A 78 10.88 11.47 22.31
C ASP A 78 10.90 12.99 22.05
N ASN A 79 11.49 13.42 20.96
CA ASN A 79 11.65 14.84 20.64
C ASN A 79 10.41 15.41 19.95
N ASP A 80 9.83 16.47 20.52
CA ASP A 80 8.60 17.12 20.01
C ASP A 80 8.72 17.70 18.59
N ARG A 81 9.95 17.92 18.08
CA ARG A 81 10.18 18.39 16.72
C ARG A 81 10.22 17.26 15.69
N VAL A 82 10.31 16.03 16.14
CA VAL A 82 10.41 14.87 15.27
C VAL A 82 9.01 14.29 15.09
N THR A 83 8.51 14.35 13.88
CA THR A 83 7.20 13.80 13.52
C THR A 83 7.33 12.68 12.50
N PRO A 84 6.43 11.69 12.50
CA PRO A 84 6.34 10.67 11.45
C PRO A 84 6.24 11.28 10.05
N GLY A 85 5.44 12.34 9.91
CA GLY A 85 5.22 13.03 8.64
C GLY A 85 6.50 13.60 8.02
N GLU A 86 7.37 14.23 8.83
CA GLU A 86 8.66 14.76 8.34
C GLU A 86 9.61 13.66 7.87
N ILE A 87 9.63 12.51 8.55
CA ILE A 87 10.45 11.36 8.16
C ILE A 87 9.97 10.80 6.82
N LEU A 88 8.65 10.58 6.67
CA LEU A 88 8.05 10.07 5.44
C LEU A 88 8.12 11.10 4.30
N SER A 89 8.03 12.40 4.60
CA SER A 89 8.20 13.47 3.60
C SER A 89 9.58 13.42 2.95
N ALA A 90 10.64 13.20 3.74
CA ALA A 90 12.00 13.03 3.20
C ALA A 90 12.10 11.80 2.26
N HIS A 91 11.51 10.67 2.65
CA HIS A 91 11.45 9.48 1.81
C HIS A 91 10.68 9.72 0.52
N LYS A 92 9.53 10.42 0.59
CA LYS A 92 8.74 10.81 -0.59
C LYS A 92 9.55 11.67 -1.56
N GLN A 93 10.34 12.63 -1.08
CA GLN A 93 11.22 13.42 -1.95
C GLN A 93 12.28 12.56 -2.66
N ALA A 94 12.89 11.62 -1.94
CA ALA A 94 13.83 10.67 -2.55
C ALA A 94 13.15 9.77 -3.59
N GLN A 95 11.90 9.39 -3.34
CA GLN A 95 11.10 8.54 -4.23
C GLN A 95 10.80 9.21 -5.58
N HIS A 96 10.73 10.54 -5.69
CA HIS A 96 10.52 11.25 -6.96
C HIS A 96 11.49 10.80 -8.06
N SER A 97 12.74 10.51 -7.72
CA SER A 97 13.73 10.05 -8.71
C SER A 97 13.44 8.64 -9.26
N ARG A 98 12.69 7.84 -8.52
CA ARG A 98 12.33 6.46 -8.87
C ARG A 98 11.06 6.37 -9.72
N VAL A 99 10.21 7.38 -9.64
CA VAL A 99 8.95 7.43 -10.41
C VAL A 99 9.08 8.23 -11.71
N ARG A 100 10.10 9.10 -11.82
CA ARG A 100 10.35 9.89 -13.05
C ARG A 100 10.65 8.98 -14.24
N GLY A 101 10.03 9.30 -15.37
CA GLY A 101 10.21 8.57 -16.63
C GLY A 101 9.26 7.40 -16.85
N GLY A 102 8.33 7.16 -15.92
CA GLY A 102 7.15 6.34 -16.13
C GLY A 102 5.96 7.20 -16.56
N ASP A 103 5.02 6.63 -17.29
CA ASP A 103 3.76 7.31 -17.65
C ASP A 103 2.70 7.11 -16.56
N GLU A 104 2.80 6.02 -15.79
CA GLU A 104 1.83 5.60 -14.79
C GLU A 104 2.50 5.14 -13.48
N LEU A 105 1.78 5.31 -12.38
CA LEU A 105 2.15 4.81 -11.06
C LEU A 105 0.94 4.15 -10.40
N LEU A 106 1.05 2.88 -10.03
CA LEU A 106 0.04 2.24 -9.21
C LEU A 106 0.19 2.70 -7.77
N VAL A 107 -0.88 3.24 -7.21
CA VAL A 107 -1.00 3.59 -5.79
C VAL A 107 -1.78 2.48 -5.11
N VAL A 108 -1.05 1.62 -4.44
CA VAL A 108 -1.63 0.44 -3.78
C VAL A 108 -1.83 0.74 -2.31
N SER A 109 -3.06 0.63 -1.83
CA SER A 109 -3.40 0.88 -0.42
C SER A 109 -3.97 -0.37 0.25
N ASP A 110 -3.65 -0.55 1.53
CA ASP A 110 -4.15 -1.65 2.35
C ASP A 110 -4.02 -1.33 3.84
N THR A 111 -4.77 -2.07 4.68
CA THR A 111 -4.73 -1.94 6.13
C THR A 111 -4.20 -3.21 6.77
N THR A 112 -3.18 -3.10 7.62
CA THR A 112 -2.69 -4.19 8.47
C THR A 112 -2.84 -3.82 9.94
N TYR A 113 -2.81 -4.82 10.81
CA TYR A 113 -2.88 -4.65 12.26
C TYR A 113 -1.50 -4.85 12.87
N LEU A 114 -1.05 -3.97 13.72
CA LEU A 114 0.15 -4.14 14.54
C LEU A 114 -0.27 -4.46 15.98
N THR A 115 0.14 -5.61 16.49
CA THR A 115 -0.27 -6.12 17.79
C THR A 115 0.91 -6.16 18.75
N TYR A 116 0.65 -5.86 20.03
CA TYR A 116 1.70 -5.79 21.04
C TYR A 116 1.40 -6.64 22.29
N PRO A 117 1.07 -7.94 22.14
CA PRO A 117 0.61 -8.78 23.26
C PRO A 117 1.69 -9.01 24.32
N ARG A 118 2.99 -8.81 23.99
CA ARG A 118 4.11 -8.92 24.91
C ARG A 118 4.45 -7.61 25.63
N HIS A 119 3.73 -6.55 25.33
CA HIS A 119 4.00 -5.21 25.85
C HIS A 119 2.72 -4.57 26.44
N PRO A 120 2.05 -5.20 27.42
CA PRO A 120 0.76 -4.75 27.94
C PRO A 120 0.83 -3.39 28.69
N ALA A 121 2.02 -2.89 28.94
CA ALA A 121 2.24 -1.57 29.57
C ALA A 121 2.53 -0.47 28.55
N LYS A 122 2.33 -0.70 27.24
CA LYS A 122 2.51 0.32 26.21
C LYS A 122 1.29 1.24 26.19
N ASP A 123 1.50 2.52 26.49
CA ASP A 123 0.44 3.53 26.46
C ASP A 123 0.07 3.93 25.02
N GLY A 124 -1.20 4.29 24.77
CA GLY A 124 -1.68 4.82 23.50
C GLY A 124 -2.06 3.78 22.46
N LEU A 125 -2.23 2.50 22.84
CA LEU A 125 -2.82 1.48 21.99
C LEU A 125 -4.34 1.51 22.10
N GLY A 126 -5.03 1.09 21.03
CA GLY A 126 -6.46 0.90 20.99
C GLY A 126 -6.86 -0.57 20.97
N ASP A 127 -8.16 -0.81 21.03
CA ASP A 127 -8.72 -2.15 20.88
C ASP A 127 -8.78 -2.51 19.39
N ILE A 128 -8.14 -3.62 19.05
CA ILE A 128 -8.22 -4.22 17.71
C ILE A 128 -8.73 -5.66 17.77
N SER A 129 -9.45 -5.96 18.85
CA SER A 129 -9.98 -7.29 19.13
C SER A 129 -10.93 -7.77 18.04
N SER A 130 -10.97 -9.07 17.87
CA SER A 130 -11.97 -9.77 17.07
C SER A 130 -12.84 -10.62 18.00
N LYS A 131 -13.91 -11.23 17.47
CA LYS A 131 -14.87 -12.03 18.26
C LYS A 131 -14.23 -13.05 19.22
N ASP A 132 -13.02 -13.51 18.92
CA ASP A 132 -12.36 -14.62 19.63
C ASP A 132 -11.01 -14.22 20.26
N ILE A 133 -10.54 -12.98 20.06
CA ILE A 133 -9.19 -12.55 20.45
C ILE A 133 -9.28 -11.11 21.01
N ASP A 134 -8.94 -10.98 22.28
CA ASP A 134 -8.82 -9.69 22.97
C ASP A 134 -7.36 -9.20 22.84
N VAL A 135 -7.11 -8.20 21.98
CA VAL A 135 -5.77 -7.72 21.66
C VAL A 135 -5.74 -6.22 21.49
N GLU A 136 -4.80 -5.58 22.19
CA GLU A 136 -4.47 -4.17 21.98
C GLU A 136 -3.44 -3.98 20.87
N GLY A 137 -3.61 -2.93 20.08
CA GLY A 137 -2.75 -2.61 18.97
C GLY A 137 -3.18 -1.37 18.23
N VAL A 138 -2.78 -1.29 16.96
CA VAL A 138 -3.17 -0.22 16.05
C VAL A 138 -3.49 -0.79 14.67
N LYS A 139 -4.35 -0.09 13.94
CA LYS A 139 -4.56 -0.33 12.51
C LYS A 139 -3.57 0.56 11.73
N LEU A 140 -2.77 -0.03 10.88
CA LEU A 140 -1.84 0.67 10.01
C LEU A 140 -2.40 0.66 8.59
N HIS A 141 -2.91 1.80 8.11
CA HIS A 141 -3.31 1.99 6.73
C HIS A 141 -2.17 2.64 5.96
N SER A 142 -1.75 2.03 4.87
CA SER A 142 -0.59 2.49 4.09
C SER A 142 -0.91 2.54 2.61
N SER A 143 -0.33 3.51 1.92
CA SER A 143 -0.32 3.62 0.47
C SER A 143 1.12 3.54 -0.02
N ILE A 144 1.39 2.66 -0.96
CA ILE A 144 2.71 2.47 -1.58
C ILE A 144 2.64 2.74 -3.08
N GLY A 145 3.73 3.22 -3.64
CA GLY A 145 3.88 3.31 -5.08
C GLY A 145 4.43 2.01 -5.66
N VAL A 146 3.87 1.54 -6.77
CA VAL A 146 4.37 0.39 -7.54
C VAL A 146 4.48 0.79 -9.00
N CYS A 147 5.66 0.60 -9.58
CA CYS A 147 5.88 0.84 -11.01
C CYS A 147 5.30 -0.33 -11.82
N PRO A 148 4.35 -0.09 -12.74
CA PRO A 148 3.74 -1.16 -13.52
C PRO A 148 4.72 -1.89 -14.42
N ASP A 149 5.70 -1.19 -15.03
CA ASP A 149 6.68 -1.78 -15.95
C ASP A 149 7.68 -2.72 -15.26
N THR A 150 8.12 -2.35 -14.05
CA THR A 150 9.15 -3.10 -13.31
C THR A 150 8.59 -3.98 -12.22
N HIS A 151 7.30 -3.85 -11.89
CA HIS A 151 6.60 -4.52 -10.80
C HIS A 151 7.21 -4.27 -9.42
N ARG A 152 8.00 -3.20 -9.25
CA ARG A 152 8.70 -2.88 -8.03
C ARG A 152 7.99 -1.82 -7.21
N MET A 153 8.07 -1.98 -5.92
CA MET A 153 7.67 -0.94 -4.99
C MET A 153 8.65 0.24 -5.07
N THR A 154 8.14 1.43 -5.38
CA THR A 154 8.95 2.65 -5.48
C THR A 154 9.19 3.30 -4.12
N GLY A 155 8.30 3.09 -3.15
CA GLY A 155 8.39 3.60 -1.79
C GLY A 155 7.04 3.68 -1.10
N VAL A 156 7.04 4.21 0.12
CA VAL A 156 5.83 4.52 0.90
C VAL A 156 5.36 5.92 0.55
N ILE A 157 4.11 6.06 0.16
CA ILE A 157 3.49 7.34 -0.23
C ILE A 157 2.77 7.97 0.96
N ASP A 158 1.93 7.19 1.64
CA ASP A 158 1.20 7.64 2.82
C ASP A 158 1.14 6.54 3.87
N GLN A 159 1.04 6.95 5.12
CA GLN A 159 0.91 6.03 6.23
C GLN A 159 0.08 6.67 7.34
N GLN A 160 -1.05 6.06 7.64
CA GLN A 160 -1.97 6.50 8.68
C GLN A 160 -2.04 5.43 9.76
N VAL A 161 -1.79 5.82 10.99
CA VAL A 161 -2.01 4.96 12.15
C VAL A 161 -3.35 5.30 12.76
N LEU A 162 -4.22 4.31 12.87
CA LEU A 162 -5.54 4.47 13.46
C LEU A 162 -5.58 3.72 14.80
N VAL A 163 -6.03 4.44 15.82
CA VAL A 163 -6.29 3.93 17.15
C VAL A 163 -7.79 4.03 17.41
N GLU A 164 -8.43 2.92 17.75
CA GLU A 164 -9.84 2.89 18.09
C GLU A 164 -10.03 3.29 19.56
N ASP A 165 -10.91 4.27 19.81
CA ASP A 165 -11.31 4.64 21.16
C ASP A 165 -12.30 3.61 21.70
N GLN A 166 -11.94 2.95 22.79
CA GLN A 166 -12.74 1.88 23.41
C GLN A 166 -14.12 2.34 23.95
N GLN A 167 -14.30 3.63 24.19
CA GLN A 167 -15.55 4.15 24.72
C GLN A 167 -16.54 4.55 23.64
N THR A 168 -16.03 5.06 22.52
CA THR A 168 -16.84 5.59 21.41
C THR A 168 -16.89 4.66 20.22
N ASN A 169 -16.00 3.67 20.11
CA ASN A 169 -15.76 2.83 18.92
C ASN A 169 -15.48 3.66 17.67
N VAL A 170 -14.80 4.80 17.82
CA VAL A 170 -14.40 5.69 16.74
C VAL A 170 -12.90 5.52 16.50
N ASP A 171 -12.51 5.39 15.24
CA ASP A 171 -11.10 5.39 14.85
C ASP A 171 -10.54 6.81 14.83
N TYR A 172 -9.34 7.01 15.38
CA TYR A 172 -8.58 8.25 15.31
C TYR A 172 -7.25 8.03 14.61
N ILE A 173 -6.90 8.91 13.67
CA ILE A 173 -5.58 8.93 13.05
C ILE A 173 -4.63 9.65 13.99
N THR A 174 -3.57 8.94 14.42
CA THR A 174 -2.51 9.52 15.24
C THR A 174 -1.42 10.13 14.34
N ASN A 175 -0.73 11.14 14.84
CA ASN A 175 0.42 11.75 14.17
C ASN A 175 1.45 12.21 15.21
N GLY A 176 2.13 11.26 15.81
CA GLY A 176 3.07 11.49 16.89
C GLY A 176 2.37 12.17 18.08
N LYS A 177 2.88 13.37 18.48
CA LYS A 177 2.35 14.15 19.63
C LYS A 177 1.30 15.19 19.22
N ASN A 178 0.87 15.24 17.97
CA ASN A 178 -0.18 16.14 17.52
C ASN A 178 -1.56 15.63 17.93
N ASP A 179 -2.56 16.51 17.94
CA ASP A 179 -3.94 16.12 18.23
C ASP A 179 -4.41 15.06 17.23
N PRO A 180 -5.05 13.98 17.69
CA PRO A 180 -5.59 12.95 16.81
C PRO A 180 -6.73 13.49 15.96
N ILE A 181 -6.89 12.93 14.75
CA ILE A 181 -7.93 13.29 13.80
C ILE A 181 -8.99 12.20 13.83
N GLU A 182 -10.25 12.57 14.13
CA GLU A 182 -11.38 11.65 14.09
C GLU A 182 -11.65 11.17 12.66
N VAL A 183 -11.92 9.87 12.49
CA VAL A 183 -12.29 9.24 11.23
C VAL A 183 -13.81 9.08 11.18
N GLU A 184 -14.49 9.90 10.41
CA GLU A 184 -15.95 9.94 10.33
C GLU A 184 -16.54 8.67 9.68
N THR A 185 -15.81 8.06 8.73
CA THR A 185 -16.23 6.85 8.03
C THR A 185 -15.08 5.88 7.83
N GLN A 186 -15.39 4.58 7.76
CA GLN A 186 -14.38 3.53 7.48
C GLN A 186 -13.63 3.72 6.14
N TYR A 187 -14.13 4.54 5.22
CA TYR A 187 -13.53 4.80 3.90
C TYR A 187 -12.65 6.05 3.87
N GLU A 188 -12.73 6.90 4.89
CA GLU A 188 -11.99 8.16 4.93
C GLU A 188 -10.47 7.97 4.85
N LYS A 189 -9.94 6.92 5.49
CA LYS A 189 -8.52 6.59 5.41
C LYS A 189 -8.05 6.34 3.96
N TRP A 190 -8.89 5.71 3.13
CA TRP A 190 -8.61 5.49 1.72
C TRP A 190 -8.56 6.81 0.95
N LEU A 191 -9.60 7.65 1.12
CA LEU A 191 -9.65 8.99 0.52
C LEU A 191 -8.44 9.86 0.92
N ARG A 192 -8.05 9.82 2.19
CA ARG A 192 -6.90 10.57 2.69
C ARG A 192 -5.59 10.09 2.07
N GLY A 193 -5.38 8.78 1.99
CA GLY A 193 -4.19 8.18 1.38
C GLY A 193 -4.09 8.50 -0.12
N ASP A 194 -5.21 8.39 -0.84
CA ASP A 194 -5.26 8.67 -2.28
C ASP A 194 -5.05 10.17 -2.57
N ARG A 195 -5.64 11.07 -1.78
CA ARG A 195 -5.41 12.52 -1.88
C ARG A 195 -3.96 12.89 -1.55
N ALA A 196 -3.38 12.29 -0.51
CA ALA A 196 -1.96 12.48 -0.18
C ALA A 196 -1.04 12.01 -1.32
N ALA A 197 -1.42 10.95 -2.03
CA ALA A 197 -0.71 10.51 -3.23
C ALA A 197 -0.79 11.55 -4.35
N LEU A 198 -1.98 12.11 -4.62
CA LEU A 198 -2.16 13.16 -5.64
C LEU A 198 -1.37 14.42 -5.36
N GLU A 199 -1.25 14.83 -4.10
CA GLU A 199 -0.45 15.99 -3.71
C GLU A 199 1.06 15.79 -3.94
N TRP A 200 1.51 14.53 -3.96
CA TRP A 200 2.91 14.18 -4.05
C TRP A 200 3.36 13.74 -5.44
N ILE A 201 2.50 13.01 -6.20
CA ILE A 201 2.85 12.48 -7.53
C ILE A 201 3.07 13.64 -8.50
N PRO A 202 4.18 13.64 -9.28
CA PRO A 202 4.40 14.65 -10.32
C PRO A 202 3.26 14.69 -11.35
N ASP A 203 2.94 15.89 -11.86
CA ASP A 203 1.84 16.13 -12.81
C ASP A 203 1.99 15.37 -14.15
N ASP A 204 3.20 14.93 -14.49
CA ASP A 204 3.50 14.15 -15.70
C ASP A 204 3.34 12.64 -15.50
N ILE A 205 2.90 12.19 -14.32
CA ILE A 205 2.68 10.79 -13.98
C ILE A 205 1.22 10.57 -13.61
N ARG A 206 0.56 9.66 -14.31
CA ARG A 206 -0.84 9.32 -14.04
C ARG A 206 -0.94 8.29 -12.91
N PRO A 207 -1.60 8.60 -11.78
CA PRO A 207 -1.87 7.63 -10.73
C PRO A 207 -3.03 6.71 -11.10
N ILE A 208 -2.87 5.42 -10.78
CA ILE A 208 -3.93 4.42 -10.82
C ILE A 208 -4.07 3.84 -9.41
N PHE A 209 -5.18 4.10 -8.75
CA PHE A 209 -5.45 3.62 -7.39
C PHE A 209 -5.87 2.16 -7.41
N VAL A 210 -5.21 1.31 -6.62
CA VAL A 210 -5.48 -0.13 -6.59
C VAL A 210 -5.85 -0.56 -5.17
N HIS A 211 -7.12 -0.90 -4.98
CA HIS A 211 -7.65 -1.25 -3.66
C HIS A 211 -8.24 -2.67 -3.63
N ASP A 212 -8.18 -3.28 -2.46
CA ASP A 212 -8.89 -4.49 -2.17
C ASP A 212 -10.39 -4.23 -1.90
N ARG A 213 -11.10 -5.22 -1.36
CA ARG A 213 -12.51 -5.09 -0.99
C ARG A 213 -12.82 -3.98 0.02
N GLY A 214 -11.82 -3.56 0.81
CA GLY A 214 -11.98 -2.49 1.80
C GLY A 214 -12.19 -1.13 1.17
N GLY A 215 -11.66 -0.89 -0.03
CA GLY A 215 -11.82 0.36 -0.79
C GLY A 215 -13.09 0.41 -1.66
N ASP A 216 -14.01 -0.56 -1.57
CA ASP A 216 -15.23 -0.59 -2.37
C ASP A 216 -16.30 0.38 -1.84
N ALA A 217 -16.10 1.70 -2.04
CA ALA A 217 -16.98 2.77 -1.63
C ALA A 217 -17.38 3.71 -2.77
N PHE A 218 -18.66 4.15 -2.80
CA PHE A 218 -19.14 5.04 -3.84
C PHE A 218 -18.43 6.40 -3.84
N SER A 219 -18.03 6.90 -2.67
CA SER A 219 -17.26 8.14 -2.54
C SER A 219 -15.93 8.12 -3.29
N LEU A 220 -15.27 6.94 -3.34
CA LEU A 220 -14.04 6.76 -4.10
C LEU A 220 -14.31 6.73 -5.60
N PHE A 221 -15.38 6.04 -6.04
CA PHE A 221 -15.79 6.06 -7.46
C PHE A 221 -16.17 7.47 -7.93
N GLU A 222 -16.87 8.23 -7.09
CA GLU A 222 -17.28 9.61 -7.39
C GLU A 222 -16.05 10.50 -7.57
N GLU A 223 -15.12 10.51 -6.62
CA GLU A 223 -13.96 11.39 -6.64
C GLU A 223 -12.99 11.03 -7.77
N PHE A 224 -12.63 9.75 -7.92
CA PHE A 224 -11.60 9.31 -8.86
C PHE A 224 -12.15 8.79 -10.20
N GLY A 225 -13.43 8.59 -10.32
CA GLY A 225 -14.05 8.10 -11.55
C GLY A 225 -14.93 9.11 -12.27
N ARG A 226 -15.37 10.18 -11.60
CA ARG A 226 -16.24 11.21 -12.19
C ARG A 226 -15.64 12.61 -12.16
N GLU A 227 -14.94 12.94 -11.09
CA GLU A 227 -14.46 14.30 -10.87
C GLU A 227 -13.04 14.55 -11.41
N ARG A 228 -12.32 13.47 -11.74
CA ARG A 228 -10.93 13.53 -12.22
C ARG A 228 -10.71 12.66 -13.44
N ASP A 229 -10.35 13.29 -14.56
CA ASP A 229 -9.99 12.60 -15.81
C ASP A 229 -8.51 12.19 -15.86
N ASP A 230 -7.68 12.72 -14.95
CA ASP A 230 -6.24 12.53 -14.88
C ASP A 230 -5.81 11.34 -13.99
N THR A 231 -6.79 10.62 -13.44
CA THR A 231 -6.56 9.48 -12.55
C THR A 231 -7.29 8.23 -13.06
N GLY A 232 -6.83 7.07 -12.59
CA GLY A 232 -7.54 5.80 -12.78
C GLY A 232 -7.72 5.06 -11.47
N PHE A 233 -8.59 4.05 -11.46
CA PHE A 233 -8.67 3.11 -10.35
C PHE A 233 -8.96 1.68 -10.79
N ILE A 234 -8.57 0.72 -9.95
CA ILE A 234 -8.89 -0.70 -10.04
C ILE A 234 -9.25 -1.17 -8.63
N PHE A 235 -10.54 -1.29 -8.33
CA PHE A 235 -11.03 -1.71 -7.02
C PHE A 235 -11.72 -3.07 -7.11
N ARG A 236 -11.44 -3.94 -6.15
CA ARG A 236 -12.15 -5.21 -6.08
C ARG A 236 -13.50 -5.02 -5.40
N ALA A 237 -14.57 -5.42 -6.08
CA ALA A 237 -15.92 -5.34 -5.54
C ALA A 237 -16.09 -6.19 -4.26
N ASN A 238 -16.68 -5.58 -3.24
CA ASN A 238 -17.14 -6.21 -2.01
C ASN A 238 -18.65 -6.27 -1.93
N GLN A 239 -19.32 -5.29 -2.53
CA GLN A 239 -20.75 -5.13 -2.45
C GLN A 239 -21.42 -5.61 -3.74
N ASN A 240 -22.39 -6.49 -3.62
CA ASN A 240 -23.25 -6.88 -4.75
C ASN A 240 -24.28 -5.76 -5.04
N ARG A 241 -23.80 -4.67 -5.64
CA ARG A 241 -24.60 -3.47 -5.94
C ARG A 241 -25.61 -3.71 -7.03
N ARG A 242 -26.66 -2.90 -7.03
CA ARG A 242 -27.54 -2.74 -8.18
C ARG A 242 -26.84 -1.88 -9.22
N ILE A 243 -26.89 -2.30 -10.46
CA ILE A 243 -26.23 -1.65 -11.59
C ILE A 243 -27.21 -1.38 -12.74
N TRP A 244 -26.82 -0.47 -13.62
CA TRP A 244 -27.54 -0.11 -14.81
C TRP A 244 -26.64 -0.26 -16.04
N THR A 245 -27.26 -0.52 -17.19
CA THR A 245 -26.61 -0.58 -18.51
C THR A 245 -27.43 0.28 -19.47
N GLU A 246 -27.03 0.40 -20.73
CA GLU A 246 -27.83 1.07 -21.77
C GLU A 246 -29.26 0.51 -21.88
N GLY A 247 -29.45 -0.78 -21.58
CA GLY A 247 -30.77 -1.46 -21.54
C GLY A 247 -31.62 -1.12 -20.31
N GLY A 248 -31.10 -0.30 -19.37
CA GLY A 248 -31.77 0.06 -18.13
C GLY A 248 -31.23 -0.70 -16.91
N ASP A 249 -32.10 -1.00 -15.94
CA ASP A 249 -31.77 -1.76 -14.75
C ASP A 249 -31.32 -3.18 -15.09
N ALA A 250 -30.05 -3.50 -14.84
CA ALA A 250 -29.45 -4.79 -15.15
C ALA A 250 -29.39 -5.74 -13.92
N GLY A 251 -30.02 -5.34 -12.81
CA GLY A 251 -30.03 -6.15 -11.59
C GLY A 251 -28.82 -5.92 -10.72
N LYS A 252 -28.20 -7.00 -10.26
CA LYS A 252 -27.07 -6.95 -9.34
C LYS A 252 -25.75 -7.29 -10.04
N LEU A 253 -24.68 -6.66 -9.59
CA LEU A 253 -23.35 -6.72 -10.20
C LEU A 253 -22.81 -8.16 -10.37
N TYR A 254 -22.94 -8.99 -9.34
CA TYR A 254 -22.34 -10.34 -9.39
C TYR A 254 -23.09 -11.26 -10.32
N GLU A 255 -24.42 -11.22 -10.31
CA GLU A 255 -25.27 -12.01 -11.22
C GLU A 255 -25.08 -11.54 -12.66
N TRP A 256 -25.18 -10.22 -12.89
CA TRP A 256 -24.99 -9.65 -14.21
C TRP A 256 -23.60 -9.98 -14.79
N SER A 257 -22.53 -9.81 -14.01
CA SER A 257 -21.17 -10.08 -14.49
C SER A 257 -20.90 -11.56 -14.74
N SER A 258 -21.63 -12.48 -14.06
CA SER A 258 -21.53 -13.92 -14.30
C SER A 258 -22.21 -14.37 -15.60
N ASP A 259 -23.19 -13.61 -16.07
CA ASP A 259 -23.95 -13.90 -17.30
C ASP A 259 -23.29 -13.32 -18.57
N LEU A 260 -22.19 -12.55 -18.41
CA LEU A 260 -21.42 -12.01 -19.54
C LEU A 260 -20.70 -13.12 -20.31
N ALA A 261 -20.55 -12.92 -21.61
CA ALA A 261 -19.81 -13.86 -22.45
C ALA A 261 -18.30 -13.87 -22.07
N GLU A 262 -17.74 -15.08 -22.01
CA GLU A 262 -16.30 -15.26 -21.82
C GLU A 262 -15.53 -14.56 -22.96
N ARG A 263 -14.56 -13.70 -22.59
CA ARG A 263 -13.67 -13.03 -23.54
C ARG A 263 -12.46 -13.88 -23.87
N GLY A 264 -11.99 -14.68 -22.91
CA GLY A 264 -10.86 -15.54 -23.04
C GLY A 264 -10.43 -16.16 -21.72
N ARG A 265 -9.32 -16.88 -21.75
CA ARG A 265 -8.72 -17.52 -20.58
C ARG A 265 -7.23 -17.19 -20.51
N ASP A 266 -6.71 -17.16 -19.30
CA ASP A 266 -5.29 -16.99 -19.02
C ASP A 266 -4.92 -17.73 -17.72
N SER A 267 -3.63 -17.74 -17.39
CA SER A 267 -3.11 -18.31 -16.16
C SER A 267 -2.55 -17.21 -15.27
N ILE A 268 -2.99 -17.15 -14.04
CA ILE A 268 -2.52 -16.18 -13.06
C ILE A 268 -1.78 -16.85 -11.91
N GLU A 269 -0.70 -16.19 -11.43
CA GLU A 269 0.04 -16.61 -10.27
C GLU A 269 -0.67 -16.15 -8.99
N ILE A 270 -1.07 -17.11 -8.16
CA ILE A 270 -1.67 -16.87 -6.86
C ILE A 270 -0.60 -16.94 -5.80
N GLN A 271 -0.42 -15.87 -5.05
CA GLN A 271 0.54 -15.83 -3.96
C GLN A 271 0.03 -16.57 -2.72
N GLN A 272 0.96 -17.08 -1.91
CA GLN A 272 0.62 -17.69 -0.63
C GLN A 272 0.11 -16.64 0.36
N GLY A 273 -1.10 -16.83 0.88
CA GLY A 273 -1.69 -15.92 1.88
C GLY A 273 -3.12 -16.29 2.24
N GLY A 274 -3.61 -15.83 3.39
CA GLY A 274 -4.99 -16.09 3.81
C GLY A 274 -5.37 -17.57 3.95
N GLY A 275 -4.41 -18.44 4.23
CA GLY A 275 -4.62 -19.89 4.31
C GLY A 275 -4.49 -20.62 2.96
N ARG A 276 -4.23 -19.92 1.87
CA ARG A 276 -4.01 -20.47 0.53
C ARG A 276 -2.55 -20.77 0.27
N GLU A 277 -2.27 -21.85 -0.44
CA GLU A 277 -0.95 -22.13 -1.00
C GLU A 277 -0.73 -21.39 -2.31
N ALA A 278 0.54 -21.03 -2.60
CA ALA A 278 0.92 -20.45 -3.88
C ALA A 278 0.67 -21.46 -5.01
N ARG A 279 0.01 -21.02 -6.08
CA ARG A 279 -0.25 -21.85 -7.26
C ARG A 279 -0.44 -21.00 -8.51
N THR A 280 -0.33 -21.63 -9.67
CA THR A 280 -0.82 -21.07 -10.93
C THR A 280 -2.26 -21.55 -11.13
N ALA A 281 -3.17 -20.63 -11.39
CA ALA A 281 -4.58 -20.92 -11.64
C ALA A 281 -4.98 -20.55 -13.08
N GLU A 282 -5.65 -21.47 -13.77
CA GLU A 282 -6.34 -21.15 -15.03
C GLU A 282 -7.62 -20.38 -14.70
N VAL A 283 -7.83 -19.26 -15.36
CA VAL A 283 -8.99 -18.38 -15.12
C VAL A 283 -9.76 -18.08 -16.40
N SER A 284 -11.07 -18.01 -16.29
CA SER A 284 -11.98 -17.46 -17.28
C SER A 284 -12.18 -15.97 -17.01
N ILE A 285 -12.16 -15.16 -18.07
CA ILE A 285 -12.24 -13.71 -17.98
C ILE A 285 -13.45 -13.23 -18.77
N THR A 286 -14.31 -12.44 -18.11
CA THR A 286 -15.44 -11.74 -18.73
C THR A 286 -15.32 -10.24 -18.50
N THR A 287 -15.83 -9.44 -19.44
CA THR A 287 -15.80 -7.97 -19.34
C THR A 287 -17.13 -7.36 -19.73
N GLY A 288 -17.45 -6.23 -19.13
CA GLY A 288 -18.64 -5.45 -19.47
C GLY A 288 -18.58 -4.05 -18.88
N THR A 289 -19.47 -3.17 -19.32
CA THR A 289 -19.58 -1.79 -18.83
C THR A 289 -20.92 -1.60 -18.16
N CYS A 290 -20.94 -0.95 -17.01
CA CYS A 290 -22.17 -0.65 -16.28
C CYS A 290 -22.06 0.72 -15.57
N GLU A 291 -23.21 1.21 -15.15
CA GLU A 291 -23.35 2.41 -14.33
C GLU A 291 -23.64 2.01 -12.88
N ILE A 292 -22.84 2.53 -11.94
CA ILE A 292 -23.07 2.44 -10.50
C ILE A 292 -23.64 3.79 -10.03
N ARG A 293 -24.77 3.75 -9.33
CA ARG A 293 -25.45 4.93 -8.81
C ARG A 293 -25.20 5.15 -7.33
N ALA A 294 -25.27 6.41 -6.92
CA ALA A 294 -25.17 6.79 -5.53
C ALA A 294 -26.18 6.03 -4.64
N PRO A 295 -25.78 5.62 -3.43
CA PRO A 295 -26.68 4.99 -2.46
C PRO A 295 -27.79 5.96 -2.06
N LYS A 296 -29.07 5.51 -2.12
CA LYS A 296 -30.23 6.36 -1.79
C LYS A 296 -30.25 6.91 -0.36
N ASN A 297 -29.52 6.28 0.56
CA ASN A 297 -29.53 6.61 1.98
C ASN A 297 -28.29 7.37 2.45
N ASN A 298 -27.44 7.85 1.54
CA ASN A 298 -26.23 8.60 1.89
C ASN A 298 -26.40 10.07 1.46
N PRO A 299 -26.75 10.96 2.40
CA PRO A 299 -26.87 12.39 2.11
C PRO A 299 -25.52 12.92 1.59
N GLY A 300 -25.56 13.63 0.46
CA GLY A 300 -24.35 14.25 -0.14
C GLY A 300 -23.68 13.42 -1.22
N GLN A 301 -24.13 12.19 -1.49
CA GLN A 301 -23.70 11.40 -2.65
C GLN A 301 -24.83 11.40 -3.69
N GLU A 302 -24.55 11.90 -4.88
CA GLU A 302 -25.53 12.04 -5.96
C GLU A 302 -24.94 11.59 -7.31
N GLY A 303 -25.81 11.21 -8.24
CA GLY A 303 -25.42 10.88 -9.60
C GLY A 303 -24.99 9.41 -9.77
N SER A 304 -24.14 9.19 -10.77
CA SER A 304 -23.67 7.87 -11.15
C SER A 304 -22.27 7.93 -11.75
N VAL A 305 -21.60 6.79 -11.76
CA VAL A 305 -20.27 6.62 -12.35
C VAL A 305 -20.34 5.44 -13.32
N GLU A 306 -19.90 5.65 -14.56
CA GLU A 306 -19.70 4.58 -15.53
C GLU A 306 -18.41 3.84 -15.21
N ILE A 307 -18.49 2.51 -15.18
CA ILE A 307 -17.40 1.64 -14.74
C ILE A 307 -17.28 0.45 -15.67
N ASN A 308 -16.06 0.14 -16.05
CA ASN A 308 -15.72 -1.13 -16.68
C ASN A 308 -15.53 -2.21 -15.61
N VAL A 309 -16.03 -3.40 -15.91
CA VAL A 309 -15.96 -4.56 -15.03
C VAL A 309 -15.12 -5.64 -15.69
N VAL A 310 -14.10 -6.11 -14.99
CA VAL A 310 -13.31 -7.30 -15.35
C VAL A 310 -13.57 -8.36 -14.29
N ARG A 311 -14.26 -9.43 -14.68
CA ARG A 311 -14.51 -10.57 -13.81
C ARG A 311 -13.56 -11.70 -14.13
N VAL A 312 -12.96 -12.29 -13.11
CA VAL A 312 -11.99 -13.37 -13.16
C VAL A 312 -12.50 -14.52 -12.29
N ASP A 313 -12.80 -15.64 -12.88
CA ASP A 313 -13.23 -16.85 -12.19
C ASP A 313 -12.24 -17.99 -12.47
N GLU A 314 -11.69 -18.60 -11.41
CA GLU A 314 -10.84 -19.77 -11.53
C GLU A 314 -11.63 -20.97 -12.06
N VAL A 315 -11.08 -21.65 -13.07
CA VAL A 315 -11.75 -22.75 -13.78
C VAL A 315 -11.47 -24.12 -13.12
N SER A 316 -10.58 -24.14 -12.12
CA SER A 316 -10.19 -25.38 -11.43
C SER A 316 -11.21 -25.82 -10.36
N GLU A 317 -11.14 -27.10 -9.96
CA GLU A 317 -11.90 -27.65 -8.83
C GLU A 317 -11.17 -27.40 -7.47
N ALA A 318 -10.54 -26.23 -7.28
CA ALA A 318 -9.89 -25.87 -6.04
C ALA A 318 -10.93 -25.69 -4.91
N ASP A 319 -10.57 -26.06 -3.68
CA ASP A 319 -11.46 -25.91 -2.50
C ASP A 319 -11.81 -24.43 -2.23
N ASP A 320 -10.95 -23.50 -2.61
CA ASP A 320 -11.14 -22.03 -2.49
C ASP A 320 -10.73 -21.34 -3.79
N PRO A 321 -11.60 -21.41 -4.84
CA PRO A 321 -11.29 -20.84 -6.14
C PRO A 321 -11.22 -19.32 -6.08
N ILE A 322 -10.36 -18.73 -6.91
CA ILE A 322 -10.34 -17.28 -7.08
C ILE A 322 -11.58 -16.82 -7.80
N GLN A 323 -12.18 -15.79 -7.23
CA GLN A 323 -13.23 -15.00 -7.87
C GLN A 323 -12.96 -13.52 -7.61
N TRP A 324 -12.60 -12.79 -8.67
CA TRP A 324 -12.44 -11.35 -8.63
C TRP A 324 -13.50 -10.68 -9.50
N VAL A 325 -14.11 -9.63 -8.99
CA VAL A 325 -14.90 -8.68 -9.78
C VAL A 325 -14.20 -7.35 -9.60
N LEU A 326 -13.44 -6.93 -10.61
CA LEU A 326 -12.66 -5.70 -10.62
C LEU A 326 -13.46 -4.60 -11.29
N LEU A 327 -13.54 -3.47 -10.62
CA LEU A 327 -14.23 -2.25 -11.07
C LEU A 327 -13.15 -1.24 -11.44
N THR A 328 -13.23 -0.66 -12.64
CA THR A 328 -12.19 0.24 -13.11
C THR A 328 -12.73 1.35 -14.02
N THR A 329 -12.06 2.50 -14.01
CA THR A 329 -12.23 3.57 -14.99
C THR A 329 -11.37 3.38 -16.24
N GLU A 330 -10.41 2.45 -16.19
CA GLU A 330 -9.58 2.14 -17.35
C GLU A 330 -10.41 1.56 -18.49
N SER A 331 -10.05 1.90 -19.74
CA SER A 331 -10.70 1.31 -20.92
C SER A 331 -10.43 -0.20 -20.99
N VAL A 332 -11.48 -0.97 -21.28
CA VAL A 332 -11.42 -2.44 -21.42
C VAL A 332 -12.13 -2.84 -22.71
N GLU A 333 -11.55 -2.48 -23.86
CA GLU A 333 -12.10 -2.76 -25.18
C GLU A 333 -11.65 -4.14 -25.71
N THR A 334 -10.41 -4.51 -25.42
CA THR A 334 -9.79 -5.74 -25.89
C THR A 334 -9.55 -6.73 -24.75
N PHE A 335 -9.20 -7.96 -25.10
CA PHE A 335 -8.79 -8.97 -24.13
C PHE A 335 -7.45 -8.59 -23.46
N ASP A 336 -6.54 -7.97 -24.20
CA ASP A 336 -5.24 -7.52 -23.69
C ASP A 336 -5.42 -6.40 -22.64
N ASP A 337 -6.41 -5.52 -22.81
CA ASP A 337 -6.74 -4.51 -21.79
C ASP A 337 -7.21 -5.18 -20.49
N ALA A 338 -8.06 -6.21 -20.59
CA ALA A 338 -8.50 -6.96 -19.42
C ALA A 338 -7.33 -7.65 -18.70
N LEU A 339 -6.36 -8.19 -19.44
CA LEU A 339 -5.15 -8.77 -18.86
C LEU A 339 -4.30 -7.72 -18.14
N THR A 340 -4.19 -6.51 -18.69
CA THR A 340 -3.50 -5.39 -18.03
C THR A 340 -4.15 -5.03 -16.69
N ILE A 341 -5.49 -4.97 -16.64
CA ILE A 341 -6.21 -4.71 -15.37
C ILE A 341 -5.95 -5.82 -14.35
N ILE A 342 -5.93 -7.08 -14.77
CA ILE A 342 -5.63 -8.24 -13.90
C ILE A 342 -4.19 -8.17 -13.40
N GLU A 343 -3.23 -7.84 -14.27
CA GLU A 343 -1.82 -7.68 -13.91
C GLU A 343 -1.66 -6.57 -12.87
N TYR A 344 -2.22 -5.39 -13.11
CA TYR A 344 -2.16 -4.25 -12.18
C TYR A 344 -2.78 -4.59 -10.83
N TYR A 345 -3.94 -5.24 -10.83
CA TYR A 345 -4.54 -5.69 -9.57
C TYR A 345 -3.69 -6.75 -8.85
N SER A 346 -3.03 -7.64 -9.57
CA SER A 346 -2.14 -8.65 -9.01
C SER A 346 -0.94 -8.02 -8.31
N LEU A 347 -0.47 -6.85 -8.77
CA LEU A 347 0.60 -6.09 -8.11
C LEU A 347 0.21 -5.53 -6.74
N ARG A 348 -1.07 -5.56 -6.37
CA ARG A 348 -1.54 -5.21 -5.02
C ARG A 348 -0.82 -6.02 -3.92
N TRP A 349 -0.40 -7.26 -4.22
CA TRP A 349 0.34 -8.09 -3.26
C TRP A 349 1.65 -7.48 -2.79
N ARG A 350 2.19 -6.47 -3.47
CA ARG A 350 3.42 -5.78 -3.06
C ARG A 350 3.29 -5.14 -1.68
N ILE A 351 2.12 -4.64 -1.33
CA ILE A 351 1.89 -4.06 -0.01
C ILE A 351 1.88 -5.15 1.09
N GLU A 352 1.33 -6.33 0.81
CA GLU A 352 1.35 -7.45 1.74
C GLU A 352 2.77 -7.99 1.96
N ASP A 353 3.58 -8.08 0.90
CA ASP A 353 5.00 -8.41 0.98
C ASP A 353 5.77 -7.39 1.84
N TRP A 354 5.48 -6.09 1.66
CA TRP A 354 6.08 -5.03 2.46
C TRP A 354 5.62 -5.10 3.92
N HIS A 355 4.34 -5.27 4.20
CA HIS A 355 3.82 -5.50 5.55
C HIS A 355 4.50 -6.70 6.22
N LYS A 356 4.71 -7.79 5.49
CA LYS A 356 5.42 -8.96 6.01
C LYS A 356 6.87 -8.67 6.37
N VAL A 357 7.58 -7.88 5.55
CA VAL A 357 8.95 -7.44 5.87
C VAL A 357 8.94 -6.54 7.10
N LEU A 358 8.01 -5.59 7.20
CA LEU A 358 7.88 -4.71 8.36
C LEU A 358 7.61 -5.50 9.66
N LYS A 359 6.69 -6.46 9.63
CA LYS A 359 6.32 -7.27 10.80
C LYS A 359 7.38 -8.30 11.17
N SER A 360 7.77 -9.14 10.21
CA SER A 360 8.64 -10.31 10.48
C SER A 360 10.11 -10.04 10.14
N GLY A 361 10.40 -9.18 9.18
CA GLY A 361 11.77 -8.83 8.80
C GLY A 361 12.39 -7.74 9.67
N CYS A 362 11.58 -6.78 10.09
CA CYS A 362 11.98 -5.69 10.98
C CYS A 362 11.51 -5.89 12.41
N GLU A 363 10.71 -6.93 12.69
CA GLU A 363 10.17 -7.26 14.01
C GLU A 363 9.54 -6.05 14.72
N ILE A 364 8.73 -5.26 13.99
CA ILE A 364 8.19 -3.99 14.49
C ILE A 364 7.29 -4.19 15.73
N GLU A 365 6.60 -5.32 15.84
CA GLU A 365 5.73 -5.67 16.95
C GLU A 365 6.50 -6.09 18.23
N GLU A 366 7.80 -6.36 18.12
CA GLU A 366 8.68 -6.69 19.25
C GLU A 366 9.42 -5.46 19.81
N ARG A 367 9.21 -4.26 19.23
CA ARG A 367 9.91 -3.03 19.65
C ARG A 367 9.40 -2.51 20.99
N GLN A 368 10.33 -2.31 21.93
CA GLN A 368 10.03 -1.95 23.31
C GLN A 368 10.15 -0.44 23.54
N LEU A 369 9.23 0.34 22.99
CA LEU A 369 9.05 1.74 23.36
C LEU A 369 7.79 1.87 24.24
N GLN A 370 7.87 2.73 25.24
CA GLN A 370 6.89 2.83 26.30
C GLN A 370 5.55 3.40 25.82
N THR A 371 5.58 4.37 24.92
CA THR A 371 4.37 5.02 24.40
C THR A 371 4.25 4.84 22.90
N TRP A 372 3.01 4.92 22.40
CA TRP A 372 2.73 4.79 20.98
C TRP A 372 3.33 5.95 20.17
N GLU A 373 3.31 7.17 20.66
CA GLU A 373 3.86 8.34 19.97
C GLU A 373 5.35 8.16 19.64
N ARG A 374 6.12 7.59 20.55
CA ARG A 374 7.53 7.25 20.31
C ARG A 374 7.65 6.10 19.31
N MET A 375 6.73 5.14 19.40
CA MET A 375 6.70 3.99 18.51
C MET A 375 6.34 4.40 17.09
N GLU A 376 5.46 5.36 16.89
CA GLU A 376 5.03 5.86 15.60
C GLU A 376 6.19 6.56 14.84
N VAL A 377 7.02 7.34 15.54
CA VAL A 377 8.26 7.90 15.00
C VAL A 377 9.19 6.79 14.54
N LEU A 378 9.38 5.75 15.36
CA LEU A 378 10.23 4.62 15.01
C LEU A 378 9.65 3.80 13.85
N LEU A 379 8.35 3.63 13.81
CA LEU A 379 7.61 2.96 12.72
C LEU A 379 7.89 3.63 11.37
N SER A 380 7.89 4.97 11.31
CA SER A 380 8.19 5.70 10.07
C SER A 380 9.58 5.38 9.54
N VAL A 381 10.58 5.25 10.43
CA VAL A 381 11.94 4.85 10.04
C VAL A 381 11.94 3.41 9.53
N TYR A 382 11.32 2.49 10.25
CA TYR A 382 11.24 1.08 9.85
C TYR A 382 10.42 0.85 8.58
N SER A 383 9.44 1.69 8.29
CA SER A 383 8.67 1.64 7.05
C SER A 383 9.57 1.84 5.82
N VAL A 384 10.52 2.77 5.90
CA VAL A 384 11.51 3.00 4.84
C VAL A 384 12.56 1.89 4.81
N ILE A 385 13.01 1.39 5.97
CA ILE A 385 13.93 0.25 6.04
C ILE A 385 13.27 -1.00 5.43
N ALA A 386 12.02 -1.29 5.75
CA ALA A 386 11.28 -2.43 5.22
C ALA A 386 11.12 -2.37 3.70
N TRP A 387 10.86 -1.17 3.13
CA TRP A 387 10.87 -0.97 1.69
C TRP A 387 12.24 -1.35 1.10
N LYS A 388 13.34 -0.87 1.67
CA LYS A 388 14.69 -1.16 1.15
C LYS A 388 15.05 -2.64 1.25
N VAL A 389 14.69 -3.29 2.35
CA VAL A 389 14.89 -4.73 2.53
C VAL A 389 14.11 -5.53 1.48
N LEU A 390 12.86 -5.13 1.18
CA LEU A 390 12.05 -5.73 0.13
C LEU A 390 12.72 -5.56 -1.24
N GLU A 391 13.15 -4.36 -1.58
CA GLU A 391 13.85 -4.05 -2.84
C GLU A 391 15.12 -4.91 -3.01
N LEU A 392 15.97 -4.98 -1.98
CA LEU A 392 17.18 -5.80 -2.01
C LEU A 392 16.87 -7.30 -2.19
N ARG A 393 15.82 -7.79 -1.52
CA ARG A 393 15.37 -9.19 -1.68
C ARG A 393 14.93 -9.50 -3.11
N GLU A 394 14.22 -8.57 -3.74
CA GLU A 394 13.76 -8.72 -5.14
C GLU A 394 14.95 -8.70 -6.12
N LEU A 395 15.90 -7.79 -5.92
CA LEU A 395 17.13 -7.73 -6.71
C LEU A 395 17.96 -9.02 -6.61
N ALA A 396 18.07 -9.59 -5.40
CA ALA A 396 18.78 -10.84 -5.19
C ALA A 396 18.12 -12.02 -5.93
N ARG A 397 16.77 -12.08 -5.95
CA ARG A 397 16.02 -13.12 -6.66
C ARG A 397 16.21 -13.08 -8.19
N VAL A 398 16.30 -11.88 -8.76
CA VAL A 398 16.58 -11.73 -10.20
C VAL A 398 17.97 -12.25 -10.54
N ARG A 399 18.99 -11.99 -9.70
CA ARG A 399 20.36 -12.49 -9.88
C ARG A 399 20.47 -14.02 -9.84
N THR A 400 19.64 -14.69 -9.04
CA THR A 400 19.71 -16.16 -8.86
C THR A 400 19.04 -16.91 -10.04
N ARG A 401 18.27 -16.21 -10.88
CA ARG A 401 17.57 -16.79 -12.03
C ARG A 401 18.32 -16.56 -13.37
N LEU A 402 19.41 -15.80 -13.36
CA LEU A 402 20.35 -15.60 -14.48
C LEU A 402 21.58 -16.50 -14.31
#